data_1220596eeda4627dcdbffc0af29c13b1
#
_entry.id   1220596eeda4627dcdbffc0af29c13b1
#
_cell.length_a   1.000
_cell.length_b   1.000
_cell.length_c   1.000
_cell.angle_alpha   90.00
_cell.angle_beta   90.00
_cell.angle_gamma   90.00
#
_symmetry.space_group_name_H-M   'P 1'
#
loop_
_entity.id
_entity.type
_entity.pdbx_description
1 polymer ?
#
loop_
_entity_poly.entity_id
_entity_poly.type
_entity_poly.pdbx_seq_one_letter_code
_entity_poly.pdbx_strand_id
1 'polypeptide(L)'
;MKYLKSIIMSLLLVMLLASCNEWLNVNTDPDNPSSESALFQNRLAHIEFYTNHAQQFAAWRTSMSMGDWTRYNGGGTYFNMSIWYPVGGICTTPYQWWFVGAACNLNDMYKRAEEAEAWHYMGAFKIIRAYGFMMMTDLYGEMPYTDALGENATPEYDDGKTIYLGCIEELDEGLALMAKTQAPTTPALALGDYWGNGDTQKWIKWGNLLKARFINKLIKKGAGSYKEGKFDSQAILDALAKGPQSINDNMVIYHTDNNSTTHDVLGWNEPVDYSPLYSVSGMNAGYMPTKMLFDNLTNFAGYGVEDPRADRILPWAYDANPRAGAPADVKWSGNWRRSRGVDMTSGDCPIFQGGPLRANFSTTNGWFIQSDNPARANDIYYVEATSSSKGYAANPDLLYRRAGKTVDGSRESGTFYTRVSSPTYMGSYAEACFIKAEVLFNKGDKSGAF
;
A
#
# COMPACT_ATOMS: atom_id res chain seq x y z
N MET A 1 23.56 -1.91 77.00
CA MET A 1 22.31 -2.36 76.33
C MET A 1 21.49 -1.25 75.60
N LYS A 2 21.43 -0.02 76.15
CA LYS A 2 20.70 1.09 75.51
C LYS A 2 21.30 1.48 74.14
N TYR A 3 22.59 1.60 73.99
CA TYR A 3 23.25 1.97 72.74
C TYR A 3 23.17 0.89 71.67
N LEU A 4 23.19 -0.40 72.04
CA LEU A 4 23.03 -1.51 71.10
C LEU A 4 21.65 -1.53 70.42
N LYS A 5 20.60 -1.21 71.20
CA LYS A 5 19.24 -1.09 70.65
C LYS A 5 19.11 0.08 69.69
N SER A 6 19.76 1.20 69.96
CA SER A 6 19.76 2.37 69.06
C SER A 6 20.54 2.08 67.79
N ILE A 7 21.64 1.37 67.80
CA ILE A 7 22.45 0.99 66.66
C ILE A 7 21.62 0.00 65.75
N ILE A 8 20.98 -0.99 66.37
CA ILE A 8 20.13 -1.95 65.63
C ILE A 8 18.94 -1.24 65.01
N MET A 9 18.33 -0.29 65.69
CA MET A 9 17.20 0.47 65.17
C MET A 9 17.61 1.41 64.04
N SER A 10 18.78 2.03 64.08
CA SER A 10 19.34 2.84 63.02
C SER A 10 19.73 1.99 61.80
N LEU A 11 20.28 0.80 62.00
CA LEU A 11 20.56 -0.15 60.89
C LEU A 11 19.29 -0.67 60.21
N LEU A 12 18.24 -0.97 61.00
CA LEU A 12 16.93 -1.34 60.46
C LEU A 12 16.27 -0.20 59.63
N LEU A 13 16.44 1.04 60.12
CA LEU A 13 15.92 2.22 59.40
C LEU A 13 16.65 2.45 58.07
N VAL A 14 17.97 2.25 58.04
CA VAL A 14 18.78 2.34 56.82
C VAL A 14 18.44 1.23 55.85
N MET A 15 18.19 -0.01 56.31
CA MET A 15 17.74 -1.11 55.44
C MET A 15 16.33 -0.88 54.87
N LEU A 16 15.42 -0.27 55.63
CA LEU A 16 14.10 0.10 55.14
C LEU A 16 14.14 1.22 54.08
N LEU A 17 15.10 2.14 54.20
CA LEU A 17 15.28 3.20 53.20
C LEU A 17 15.98 2.71 51.91
N ALA A 18 16.81 1.67 52.01
CA ALA A 18 17.46 1.07 50.82
C ALA A 18 16.54 0.15 50.01
N SER A 19 15.45 -0.34 50.62
CA SER A 19 14.51 -1.26 49.98
C SER A 19 13.49 -0.61 48.98
N CYS A 20 13.47 0.74 48.95
CA CYS A 20 12.43 1.44 48.16
C CYS A 20 12.90 1.94 46.79
N ASN A 21 14.15 1.73 46.40
CA ASN A 21 14.64 2.28 45.12
C ASN A 21 13.98 1.66 43.88
N GLU A 22 13.66 0.39 43.90
CA GLU A 22 12.98 -0.25 42.78
C GLU A 22 11.46 0.06 42.75
N TRP A 23 10.85 0.22 43.94
CA TRP A 23 9.43 0.55 44.04
C TRP A 23 9.11 1.99 43.67
N LEU A 24 10.10 2.88 43.73
CA LEU A 24 9.97 4.28 43.32
C LEU A 24 10.30 4.50 41.83
N ASN A 25 10.76 3.49 41.13
CA ASN A 25 11.05 3.57 39.69
C ASN A 25 9.77 3.37 38.84
N VAL A 26 8.77 4.25 39.08
CA VAL A 26 7.50 4.29 38.36
C VAL A 26 7.65 4.66 36.88
N ASN A 27 8.85 5.02 36.43
CA ASN A 27 9.10 5.36 35.03
C ASN A 27 9.43 4.13 34.17
N THR A 28 9.59 2.96 34.77
CA THR A 28 9.77 1.71 34.03
C THR A 28 8.48 0.89 34.19
N ASP A 29 7.70 0.84 33.13
CA ASP A 29 6.49 0.02 33.10
C ASP A 29 6.92 -1.47 33.01
N PRO A 30 6.65 -2.30 34.02
CA PRO A 30 7.05 -3.71 34.01
C PRO A 30 6.24 -4.54 33.01
N ASP A 31 5.07 -4.05 32.57
CA ASP A 31 4.15 -4.76 31.71
C ASP A 31 4.39 -4.42 30.23
N ASN A 32 5.12 -3.34 29.95
CA ASN A 32 5.50 -2.97 28.58
C ASN A 32 7.01 -3.15 28.37
N PRO A 33 7.41 -3.91 27.33
CA PRO A 33 8.82 -4.06 26.99
C PRO A 33 9.42 -2.69 26.67
N SER A 34 10.57 -2.38 27.28
CA SER A 34 11.30 -1.15 26.95
C SER A 34 11.71 -1.17 25.47
N SER A 35 11.88 0.01 24.88
CA SER A 35 12.42 0.11 23.52
C SER A 35 13.74 -0.65 23.36
N GLU A 36 14.54 -0.73 24.44
CA GLU A 36 15.81 -1.46 24.48
C GLU A 36 15.68 -2.97 24.31
N SER A 37 14.53 -3.55 24.66
CA SER A 37 14.25 -4.99 24.49
C SER A 37 13.81 -5.35 23.06
N ALA A 38 13.50 -4.37 22.24
CA ALA A 38 13.04 -4.60 20.88
C ALA A 38 14.20 -5.02 19.96
N LEU A 39 14.11 -6.23 19.44
CA LEU A 39 15.08 -6.76 18.50
C LEU A 39 14.80 -6.19 17.09
N PHE A 40 15.85 -5.77 16.38
CA PHE A 40 15.71 -5.17 15.05
C PHE A 40 15.09 -6.15 14.03
N GLN A 41 15.35 -7.46 14.14
CA GLN A 41 14.72 -8.46 13.28
C GLN A 41 13.20 -8.52 13.45
N ASN A 42 12.70 -8.42 14.68
CA ASN A 42 11.25 -8.43 14.93
C ASN A 42 10.59 -7.12 14.47
N ARG A 43 11.33 -6.02 14.54
CA ARG A 43 10.84 -4.71 14.18
C ARG A 43 10.81 -4.48 12.66
N LEU A 44 11.63 -5.19 11.87
CA LEU A 44 11.59 -5.10 10.41
C LEU A 44 10.21 -5.49 9.87
N ALA A 45 9.66 -6.63 10.31
CA ALA A 45 8.32 -7.08 9.90
C ALA A 45 7.23 -6.02 10.18
N HIS A 46 7.32 -5.36 11.34
CA HIS A 46 6.42 -4.27 11.71
C HIS A 46 6.56 -3.05 10.77
N ILE A 47 7.80 -2.65 10.47
CA ILE A 47 8.08 -1.54 9.54
C ILE A 47 7.57 -1.87 8.14
N GLU A 48 7.79 -3.09 7.66
CA GLU A 48 7.28 -3.57 6.38
C GLU A 48 5.75 -3.55 6.31
N PHE A 49 5.08 -4.02 7.36
CA PHE A 49 3.62 -4.00 7.46
C PHE A 49 3.06 -2.58 7.30
N TYR A 50 3.55 -1.63 8.08
CA TYR A 50 3.04 -0.27 8.03
C TYR A 50 3.43 0.49 6.76
N THR A 51 4.60 0.21 6.20
CA THR A 51 5.02 0.77 4.90
C THR A 51 4.11 0.27 3.78
N ASN A 52 3.78 -1.03 3.78
CA ASN A 52 2.83 -1.60 2.83
C ASN A 52 1.44 -0.95 2.95
N HIS A 53 0.94 -0.77 4.17
CA HIS A 53 -0.34 -0.12 4.39
C HIS A 53 -0.33 1.33 3.91
N ALA A 54 0.72 2.10 4.24
CA ALA A 54 0.87 3.47 3.77
C ALA A 54 0.84 3.55 2.23
N GLN A 55 1.56 2.65 1.55
CA GLN A 55 1.60 2.56 0.10
C GLN A 55 0.23 2.22 -0.50
N GLN A 56 -0.48 1.22 0.05
CA GLN A 56 -1.78 0.82 -0.47
C GLN A 56 -2.82 1.93 -0.30
N PHE A 57 -2.81 2.61 0.85
CA PHE A 57 -3.70 3.74 1.08
C PHE A 57 -3.38 4.93 0.18
N ALA A 58 -2.10 5.22 -0.05
CA ALA A 58 -1.66 6.25 -0.98
C ALA A 58 -2.12 5.94 -2.41
N ALA A 59 -1.88 4.72 -2.88
CA ALA A 59 -2.26 4.26 -4.20
C ALA A 59 -3.77 4.33 -4.43
N TRP A 60 -4.56 3.87 -3.46
CA TRP A 60 -6.01 3.92 -3.54
C TRP A 60 -6.55 5.35 -3.62
N ARG A 61 -6.04 6.27 -2.80
CA ARG A 61 -6.45 7.67 -2.83
C ARG A 61 -6.05 8.37 -4.12
N THR A 62 -4.85 8.10 -4.58
CA THR A 62 -4.38 8.63 -5.87
C THR A 62 -5.27 8.14 -7.02
N SER A 63 -5.61 6.86 -7.03
CA SER A 63 -6.51 6.27 -8.04
C SER A 63 -7.90 6.94 -8.05
N MET A 64 -8.46 7.24 -6.87
CA MET A 64 -9.71 8.00 -6.80
C MET A 64 -9.55 9.45 -7.30
N SER A 65 -8.48 10.14 -6.91
CA SER A 65 -8.22 11.52 -7.34
C SER A 65 -7.92 11.61 -8.84
N MET A 66 -7.33 10.56 -9.42
CA MET A 66 -7.11 10.45 -10.87
C MET A 66 -8.37 10.07 -11.64
N GLY A 67 -9.44 9.70 -10.94
CA GLY A 67 -10.71 9.37 -11.54
C GLY A 67 -10.83 7.94 -12.06
N ASP A 68 -9.99 7.01 -11.59
CA ASP A 68 -10.11 5.59 -11.96
C ASP A 68 -11.27 4.91 -11.23
N TRP A 69 -11.43 5.24 -9.94
CA TRP A 69 -12.47 4.69 -9.09
C TRP A 69 -13.30 5.79 -8.43
N THR A 70 -14.54 5.48 -8.11
CA THR A 70 -15.44 6.37 -7.37
C THR A 70 -16.30 5.59 -6.40
N ARG A 71 -17.07 6.28 -5.58
CA ARG A 71 -18.01 5.68 -4.64
C ARG A 71 -19.45 5.89 -5.11
N TYR A 72 -20.28 4.83 -5.03
CA TYR A 72 -21.66 4.88 -5.56
C TYR A 72 -22.62 5.76 -4.74
N ASN A 73 -22.42 5.83 -3.43
CA ASN A 73 -23.23 6.68 -2.57
C ASN A 73 -22.57 8.05 -2.46
N GLY A 74 -23.05 9.00 -3.21
CA GLY A 74 -22.57 10.38 -3.12
C GLY A 74 -22.55 10.87 -1.68
N GLY A 75 -21.50 11.60 -1.34
CA GLY A 75 -21.26 12.13 0.00
C GLY A 75 -20.21 11.35 0.79
N GLY A 76 -19.69 12.00 1.80
CA GLY A 76 -18.62 11.49 2.64
C GLY A 76 -17.23 11.68 2.04
N THR A 77 -16.25 11.54 2.93
CA THR A 77 -14.85 11.88 2.70
C THR A 77 -14.27 11.27 1.43
N TYR A 78 -14.54 10.01 1.16
CA TYR A 78 -13.91 9.27 0.07
C TYR A 78 -14.51 9.59 -1.32
N PHE A 79 -15.80 9.84 -1.40
CA PHE A 79 -16.40 10.31 -2.63
C PHE A 79 -15.83 11.67 -3.07
N ASN A 80 -15.58 12.54 -2.08
CA ASN A 80 -15.06 13.89 -2.31
C ASN A 80 -13.70 13.90 -3.03
N MET A 81 -12.88 12.84 -2.89
CA MET A 81 -11.64 12.71 -3.65
C MET A 81 -11.88 12.60 -5.14
N SER A 82 -12.88 11.80 -5.54
CA SER A 82 -13.20 11.59 -6.96
C SER A 82 -13.68 12.86 -7.66
N ILE A 83 -14.17 13.84 -6.91
CA ILE A 83 -14.65 15.14 -7.41
C ILE A 83 -13.75 16.32 -7.02
N TRP A 84 -12.55 16.03 -6.50
CA TRP A 84 -11.57 17.05 -6.08
C TRP A 84 -12.08 18.03 -5.04
N TYR A 85 -13.03 17.62 -4.22
CA TYR A 85 -13.52 18.43 -3.11
C TYR A 85 -12.55 18.32 -1.93
N PRO A 86 -12.04 19.44 -1.39
CA PRO A 86 -11.04 19.41 -0.33
C PRO A 86 -11.64 18.84 0.98
N VAL A 87 -11.02 17.80 1.51
CA VAL A 87 -11.39 17.21 2.80
C VAL A 87 -10.13 16.91 3.59
N GLY A 88 -9.93 17.60 4.70
CA GLY A 88 -8.72 17.51 5.50
C GLY A 88 -8.37 16.10 6.01
N GLY A 89 -9.37 15.31 6.39
CA GLY A 89 -9.14 13.95 6.93
C GLY A 89 -8.63 12.91 5.91
N ILE A 90 -8.68 13.20 4.63
CA ILE A 90 -8.29 12.25 3.58
C ILE A 90 -6.79 11.95 3.58
N CYS A 91 -5.98 12.99 3.81
CA CYS A 91 -4.53 12.91 3.69
C CYS A 91 -3.86 12.32 4.92
N THR A 92 -4.55 12.20 6.05
CA THR A 92 -3.95 11.78 7.33
C THR A 92 -3.49 10.32 7.35
N THR A 93 -4.24 9.41 6.73
CA THR A 93 -3.99 7.98 6.89
C THR A 93 -2.66 7.51 6.31
N PRO A 94 -2.27 7.78 5.04
CA PRO A 94 -0.95 7.38 4.55
C PRO A 94 0.18 8.00 5.36
N TYR A 95 0.03 9.27 5.77
CA TYR A 95 0.99 9.96 6.62
C TYR A 95 1.15 9.27 7.98
N GLN A 96 0.04 8.96 8.64
CA GLN A 96 0.03 8.31 9.95
C GLN A 96 0.65 6.90 9.88
N TRP A 97 0.26 6.09 8.89
CA TRP A 97 0.83 4.76 8.70
C TRP A 97 2.34 4.80 8.47
N TRP A 98 2.80 5.77 7.69
CA TRP A 98 4.22 5.93 7.43
C TRP A 98 4.96 6.47 8.66
N PHE A 99 4.63 7.69 9.12
CA PHE A 99 5.43 8.34 10.15
C PHE A 99 5.27 7.71 11.53
N VAL A 100 4.05 7.37 11.94
CA VAL A 100 3.78 6.80 13.26
C VAL A 100 3.97 5.28 13.28
N GLY A 101 3.56 4.59 12.23
CA GLY A 101 3.64 3.13 12.17
C GLY A 101 5.04 2.62 11.80
N ALA A 102 5.61 3.12 10.72
CA ALA A 102 6.86 2.61 10.17
C ALA A 102 8.08 3.45 10.55
N ALA A 103 8.10 4.72 10.12
CA ALA A 103 9.30 5.54 10.08
C ALA A 103 9.89 5.85 11.47
N CYS A 104 9.04 6.03 12.49
CA CYS A 104 9.47 6.28 13.85
C CYS A 104 10.41 5.20 14.43
N ASN A 105 10.42 4.02 13.85
CA ASN A 105 11.27 2.91 14.27
C ASN A 105 12.61 2.85 13.54
N LEU A 106 12.76 3.55 12.39
CA LEU A 106 13.88 3.32 11.49
C LEU A 106 15.22 3.72 12.07
N ASN A 107 15.34 4.89 12.70
CA ASN A 107 16.61 5.37 13.20
C ASN A 107 17.17 4.49 14.34
N ASP A 108 16.33 4.12 15.31
CA ASP A 108 16.72 3.26 16.41
C ASP A 108 17.10 1.85 15.91
N MET A 109 16.29 1.28 15.01
CA MET A 109 16.55 -0.05 14.47
C MET A 109 17.80 -0.09 13.58
N TYR A 110 18.05 0.97 12.82
CA TYR A 110 19.29 1.10 12.04
C TYR A 110 20.52 1.08 12.94
N LYS A 111 20.51 1.90 14.01
CA LYS A 111 21.60 1.97 14.97
C LYS A 111 21.88 0.61 15.63
N ARG A 112 20.84 -0.12 16.05
CA ARG A 112 20.99 -1.46 16.63
C ARG A 112 21.51 -2.48 15.64
N ALA A 113 21.09 -2.40 14.39
CA ALA A 113 21.61 -3.26 13.32
C ALA A 113 23.09 -2.93 13.02
N GLU A 114 23.48 -1.65 13.12
CA GLU A 114 24.88 -1.21 12.95
C GLU A 114 25.76 -1.74 14.07
N GLU A 115 25.34 -1.65 15.35
CA GLU A 115 26.05 -2.20 16.51
C GLU A 115 26.26 -3.73 16.40
N ALA A 116 25.34 -4.41 15.71
CA ALA A 116 25.41 -5.85 15.44
C ALA A 116 26.10 -6.21 14.11
N GLU A 117 26.61 -5.23 13.36
CA GLU A 117 27.11 -5.40 12.00
C GLU A 117 26.13 -6.16 11.07
N ALA A 118 24.83 -5.93 11.27
CA ALA A 118 23.75 -6.59 10.52
C ALA A 118 23.48 -5.87 9.19
N TRP A 119 24.42 -5.97 8.25
CA TRP A 119 24.45 -5.23 6.99
C TRP A 119 23.17 -5.33 6.19
N HIS A 120 22.56 -6.52 6.11
CA HIS A 120 21.35 -6.72 5.32
C HIS A 120 20.14 -6.03 5.96
N TYR A 121 20.03 -6.00 7.30
CA TYR A 121 19.00 -5.22 7.99
C TYR A 121 19.20 -3.72 7.81
N MET A 122 20.44 -3.24 7.94
CA MET A 122 20.76 -1.83 7.67
C MET A 122 20.37 -1.46 6.24
N GLY A 123 20.68 -2.34 5.27
CA GLY A 123 20.29 -2.16 3.86
C GLY A 123 18.78 -2.06 3.69
N ALA A 124 17.99 -2.96 4.32
CA ALA A 124 16.54 -2.92 4.29
C ALA A 124 15.99 -1.60 4.87
N PHE A 125 16.47 -1.18 6.04
CA PHE A 125 16.03 0.07 6.66
C PHE A 125 16.32 1.30 5.79
N LYS A 126 17.50 1.38 5.16
CA LYS A 126 17.85 2.45 4.23
C LYS A 126 16.94 2.48 2.99
N ILE A 127 16.71 1.34 2.37
CA ILE A 127 15.85 1.23 1.18
C ILE A 127 14.40 1.59 1.53
N ILE A 128 13.88 1.11 2.67
CA ILE A 128 12.52 1.44 3.13
C ILE A 128 12.41 2.94 3.44
N ARG A 129 13.42 3.53 4.11
CA ARG A 129 13.42 4.95 4.44
C ARG A 129 13.38 5.81 3.16
N ALA A 130 14.26 5.53 2.20
CA ALA A 130 14.28 6.20 0.90
C ALA A 130 12.94 6.07 0.16
N TYR A 131 12.38 4.87 0.13
CA TYR A 131 11.08 4.61 -0.51
C TYR A 131 9.94 5.39 0.15
N GLY A 132 9.85 5.35 1.47
CA GLY A 132 8.76 5.97 2.20
C GLY A 132 8.82 7.51 2.15
N PHE A 133 9.98 8.13 2.31
CA PHE A 133 10.12 9.58 2.17
C PHE A 133 9.85 10.03 0.74
N MET A 134 10.28 9.29 -0.26
CA MET A 134 9.95 9.61 -1.66
C MET A 134 8.44 9.52 -1.91
N MET A 135 7.76 8.51 -1.36
CA MET A 135 6.31 8.37 -1.45
C MET A 135 5.60 9.54 -0.76
N MET A 136 6.05 9.92 0.43
CA MET A 136 5.46 11.04 1.18
C MET A 136 5.69 12.38 0.45
N THR A 137 6.87 12.60 -0.12
CA THR A 137 7.16 13.81 -0.90
C THR A 137 6.29 13.90 -2.16
N ASP A 138 6.01 12.78 -2.81
CA ASP A 138 5.09 12.75 -3.95
C ASP A 138 3.66 13.15 -3.57
N LEU A 139 3.23 12.80 -2.35
CA LEU A 139 1.86 13.06 -1.88
C LEU A 139 1.69 14.44 -1.25
N TYR A 140 2.70 14.90 -0.51
CA TYR A 140 2.58 16.04 0.40
C TYR A 140 3.55 17.19 0.07
N GLY A 141 4.56 16.96 -0.77
CA GLY A 141 5.57 17.95 -1.12
C GLY A 141 6.68 18.07 -0.06
N GLU A 142 7.00 19.28 0.31
CA GLU A 142 8.04 19.59 1.30
C GLU A 142 7.67 19.07 2.70
N MET A 143 8.66 18.54 3.41
CA MET A 143 8.46 17.99 4.75
C MET A 143 9.79 17.91 5.49
N PRO A 144 9.80 17.70 6.82
CA PRO A 144 11.00 17.36 7.55
C PRO A 144 11.61 16.06 7.01
N TYR A 145 12.90 16.08 6.70
CA TYR A 145 13.66 14.94 6.21
C TYR A 145 15.03 14.82 6.89
N THR A 146 15.85 15.88 6.85
CA THR A 146 17.21 15.85 7.42
C THR A 146 17.22 15.75 8.93
N ASP A 147 16.28 16.42 9.59
CA ASP A 147 16.07 16.40 11.03
C ASP A 147 14.81 15.64 11.44
N ALA A 148 14.32 14.76 10.53
CA ALA A 148 13.15 13.95 10.79
C ALA A 148 13.49 12.71 11.65
N LEU A 149 12.49 12.23 12.40
CA LEU A 149 12.55 11.00 13.18
C LEU A 149 13.59 11.04 14.34
N GLY A 150 14.04 12.22 14.70
CA GLY A 150 14.92 12.47 15.84
C GLY A 150 14.16 12.97 17.08
N GLU A 151 14.91 13.54 18.02
CA GLU A 151 14.36 14.07 19.28
C GLU A 151 13.77 15.48 19.12
N ASN A 152 14.01 16.15 17.98
CA ASN A 152 13.48 17.49 17.72
C ASN A 152 11.97 17.43 17.48
N ALA A 153 11.19 18.00 18.40
CA ALA A 153 9.72 18.03 18.30
C ALA A 153 9.21 19.02 17.24
N THR A 154 10.06 19.91 16.73
CA THR A 154 9.71 20.94 15.74
C THR A 154 10.75 21.00 14.62
N PRO A 155 10.97 19.89 13.88
CA PRO A 155 11.95 19.84 12.80
C PRO A 155 11.57 20.81 11.68
N GLU A 156 12.57 21.41 11.04
CA GLU A 156 12.35 22.28 9.88
C GLU A 156 11.96 21.46 8.63
N TYR A 157 11.28 22.12 7.69
CA TYR A 157 10.90 21.52 6.41
C TYR A 157 12.05 21.64 5.41
N ASP A 158 12.39 20.52 4.80
CA ASP A 158 13.33 20.46 3.69
C ASP A 158 12.61 20.64 2.36
N ASP A 159 13.29 21.25 1.39
CA ASP A 159 12.78 21.34 0.03
C ASP A 159 12.82 19.99 -0.71
N GLY A 160 11.98 19.87 -1.75
CA GLY A 160 11.85 18.63 -2.51
C GLY A 160 13.16 18.17 -3.18
N LYS A 161 14.12 19.05 -3.46
CA LYS A 161 15.42 18.67 -4.00
C LYS A 161 16.31 18.03 -2.93
N THR A 162 16.35 18.61 -1.76
CA THR A 162 17.08 18.08 -0.59
C THR A 162 16.57 16.69 -0.25
N ILE A 163 15.26 16.50 -0.16
CA ILE A 163 14.64 15.21 0.13
C ILE A 163 14.98 14.19 -0.98
N TYR A 164 14.85 14.58 -2.25
CA TYR A 164 15.16 13.71 -3.38
C TYR A 164 16.61 13.22 -3.33
N LEU A 165 17.57 14.14 -3.16
CA LEU A 165 18.99 13.79 -3.15
C LEU A 165 19.34 12.88 -1.96
N GLY A 166 18.79 13.15 -0.79
CA GLY A 166 18.96 12.30 0.38
C GLY A 166 18.36 10.91 0.20
N CYS A 167 17.17 10.79 -0.38
CA CYS A 167 16.57 9.48 -0.70
C CYS A 167 17.40 8.67 -1.71
N ILE A 168 18.01 9.32 -2.70
CA ILE A 168 18.91 8.65 -3.66
C ILE A 168 20.20 8.17 -2.97
N GLU A 169 20.78 8.97 -2.10
CA GLU A 169 21.97 8.60 -1.32
C GLU A 169 21.68 7.40 -0.41
N GLU A 170 20.59 7.45 0.36
CA GLU A 170 20.17 6.34 1.22
C GLU A 170 19.89 5.05 0.43
N LEU A 171 19.32 5.19 -0.77
CA LEU A 171 19.09 4.04 -1.64
C LEU A 171 20.39 3.43 -2.15
N ASP A 172 21.39 4.26 -2.54
CA ASP A 172 22.70 3.79 -2.97
C ASP A 172 23.46 3.12 -1.81
N GLU A 173 23.41 3.68 -0.60
CA GLU A 173 23.97 3.08 0.61
C GLU A 173 23.29 1.76 0.96
N GLY A 174 21.95 1.72 0.92
CA GLY A 174 21.17 0.52 1.18
C GLY A 174 21.51 -0.62 0.21
N LEU A 175 21.64 -0.33 -1.07
CA LEU A 175 22.06 -1.29 -2.09
C LEU A 175 23.48 -1.81 -1.84
N ALA A 176 24.40 -0.95 -1.43
CA ALA A 176 25.77 -1.33 -1.10
C ALA A 176 25.82 -2.25 0.15
N LEU A 177 24.99 -1.96 1.15
CA LEU A 177 24.86 -2.78 2.36
C LEU A 177 24.27 -4.16 2.06
N MET A 178 23.23 -4.22 1.23
CA MET A 178 22.62 -5.49 0.79
C MET A 178 23.57 -6.41 0.01
N ALA A 179 24.58 -5.83 -0.64
CA ALA A 179 25.58 -6.58 -1.40
C ALA A 179 26.74 -7.11 -0.53
N LYS A 180 26.83 -6.71 0.74
CA LYS A 180 27.89 -7.19 1.64
C LYS A 180 27.69 -8.64 2.05
N THR A 181 28.79 -9.33 2.30
CA THR A 181 28.75 -10.65 2.93
C THR A 181 28.42 -10.51 4.42
N GLN A 182 27.38 -11.17 4.88
CA GLN A 182 26.95 -11.18 6.27
C GLN A 182 27.68 -12.27 7.06
N ALA A 183 28.13 -11.95 8.27
CA ALA A 183 28.70 -12.94 9.18
C ALA A 183 27.65 -13.99 9.58
N PRO A 184 28.01 -15.29 9.67
CA PRO A 184 27.05 -16.33 10.04
C PRO A 184 26.47 -16.20 11.46
N THR A 185 27.13 -15.45 12.33
CA THR A 185 26.70 -15.18 13.73
C THR A 185 25.62 -14.10 13.81
N THR A 186 25.45 -13.30 12.76
CA THR A 186 24.43 -12.26 12.72
C THR A 186 23.06 -12.86 12.40
N PRO A 187 21.98 -12.36 13.01
CA PRO A 187 20.63 -12.83 12.69
C PRO A 187 20.35 -12.76 11.18
N ALA A 188 19.87 -13.87 10.63
CA ALA A 188 19.53 -13.93 9.22
C ALA A 188 18.39 -12.96 8.88
N LEU A 189 18.46 -12.28 7.73
CA LEU A 189 17.44 -11.33 7.29
C LEU A 189 16.04 -11.96 7.25
N ALA A 190 15.95 -13.24 6.88
CA ALA A 190 14.70 -14.00 6.81
C ALA A 190 13.91 -14.08 8.13
N LEU A 191 14.55 -13.77 9.28
CA LEU A 191 13.85 -13.76 10.57
C LEU A 191 12.87 -12.60 10.72
N GLY A 192 13.06 -11.52 9.97
CA GLY A 192 12.22 -10.33 10.07
C GLY A 192 11.65 -9.84 8.73
N ASP A 193 12.23 -10.27 7.63
CA ASP A 193 11.86 -9.87 6.26
C ASP A 193 10.81 -10.82 5.68
N TYR A 194 9.55 -10.42 5.62
CA TYR A 194 8.52 -11.17 4.92
C TYR A 194 8.22 -10.65 3.50
N TRP A 195 8.79 -9.50 3.10
CA TRP A 195 8.69 -9.04 1.71
C TRP A 195 9.57 -9.87 0.77
N GLY A 196 10.84 -10.02 1.13
CA GLY A 196 11.81 -10.78 0.36
C GLY A 196 12.09 -12.18 0.86
N ASN A 197 11.58 -12.55 2.07
CA ASN A 197 11.91 -13.80 2.77
C ASN A 197 13.43 -13.98 2.97
N GLY A 198 14.15 -12.90 3.21
CA GLY A 198 15.60 -12.89 3.40
C GLY A 198 16.42 -12.95 2.11
N ASP A 199 15.79 -12.91 0.95
CA ASP A 199 16.48 -12.89 -0.34
C ASP A 199 17.02 -11.49 -0.65
N THR A 200 18.31 -11.27 -0.38
CA THR A 200 18.99 -10.00 -0.66
C THR A 200 18.97 -9.62 -2.13
N GLN A 201 18.89 -10.60 -3.05
CA GLN A 201 18.82 -10.30 -4.48
C GLN A 201 17.48 -9.68 -4.87
N LYS A 202 16.39 -10.07 -4.24
CA LYS A 202 15.10 -9.40 -4.41
C LYS A 202 15.17 -7.94 -3.97
N TRP A 203 15.79 -7.68 -2.82
CA TRP A 203 16.00 -6.32 -2.32
C TRP A 203 16.88 -5.49 -3.27
N ILE A 204 17.96 -6.06 -3.77
CA ILE A 204 18.86 -5.39 -4.72
C ILE A 204 18.12 -5.06 -6.02
N LYS A 205 17.37 -5.99 -6.57
CA LYS A 205 16.58 -5.78 -7.79
C LYS A 205 15.50 -4.72 -7.58
N TRP A 206 14.77 -4.79 -6.48
CA TRP A 206 13.75 -3.80 -6.14
C TRP A 206 14.36 -2.41 -5.90
N GLY A 207 15.44 -2.31 -5.13
CA GLY A 207 16.12 -1.03 -4.89
C GLY A 207 16.63 -0.39 -6.19
N ASN A 208 17.15 -1.18 -7.14
CA ASN A 208 17.54 -0.67 -8.45
C ASN A 208 16.33 -0.21 -9.29
N LEU A 209 15.18 -0.89 -9.18
CA LEU A 209 13.93 -0.42 -9.79
C LEU A 209 13.48 0.91 -9.18
N LEU A 210 13.54 1.04 -7.84
CA LEU A 210 13.26 2.31 -7.16
C LEU A 210 14.19 3.42 -7.63
N LYS A 211 15.48 3.15 -7.77
CA LYS A 211 16.44 4.11 -8.29
C LYS A 211 16.06 4.58 -9.69
N ALA A 212 15.72 3.65 -10.58
CA ALA A 212 15.27 3.99 -11.92
C ALA A 212 13.97 4.85 -11.87
N ARG A 213 13.00 4.47 -11.04
CA ARG A 213 11.74 5.20 -10.81
C ARG A 213 12.03 6.64 -10.34
N PHE A 214 12.91 6.81 -9.35
CA PHE A 214 13.21 8.12 -8.77
C PHE A 214 13.89 9.03 -9.78
N ILE A 215 14.87 8.52 -10.54
CA ILE A 215 15.55 9.31 -11.57
C ILE A 215 14.58 9.65 -12.71
N ASN A 216 13.68 8.73 -13.08
CA ASN A 216 12.70 8.97 -14.14
C ASN A 216 11.73 10.12 -13.84
N LYS A 217 11.41 10.36 -12.55
CA LYS A 217 10.61 11.54 -12.12
C LYS A 217 11.24 12.87 -12.54
N LEU A 218 12.53 12.92 -12.78
CA LEU A 218 13.25 14.13 -13.16
C LEU A 218 13.19 14.44 -14.67
N ILE A 219 12.40 13.72 -15.45
CA ILE A 219 12.33 13.85 -16.92
C ILE A 219 12.16 15.28 -17.41
N LYS A 220 11.46 16.15 -16.65
CA LYS A 220 11.25 17.57 -16.96
C LYS A 220 12.32 18.50 -16.38
N LYS A 221 13.33 18.00 -15.65
CA LYS A 221 14.37 18.81 -15.01
C LYS A 221 15.60 19.05 -15.91
N GLY A 222 15.53 18.58 -17.16
CA GLY A 222 16.64 18.65 -18.12
C GLY A 222 17.68 17.54 -17.93
N ALA A 223 18.40 17.23 -19.01
CA ALA A 223 19.44 16.20 -19.02
C ALA A 223 20.64 16.56 -18.13
N GLY A 224 21.20 15.58 -17.43
CA GLY A 224 22.37 15.75 -16.58
C GLY A 224 22.46 14.66 -15.52
N SER A 225 23.35 14.83 -14.55
CA SER A 225 23.55 13.86 -13.48
C SER A 225 22.34 13.82 -12.52
N TYR A 226 21.86 12.63 -12.20
CA TYR A 226 20.82 12.45 -11.19
C TYR A 226 21.25 12.92 -9.78
N LYS A 227 22.55 12.90 -9.49
CA LYS A 227 23.13 13.42 -8.24
C LYS A 227 23.05 14.93 -8.12
N GLU A 228 22.72 15.63 -9.20
CA GLU A 228 22.47 17.05 -9.24
C GLU A 228 20.96 17.38 -9.36
N GLY A 229 20.11 16.37 -9.31
CA GLY A 229 18.67 16.51 -9.50
C GLY A 229 18.27 16.71 -10.97
N LYS A 230 19.02 16.10 -11.90
CA LYS A 230 18.75 16.14 -13.35
C LYS A 230 18.32 14.76 -13.87
N PHE A 231 17.68 14.76 -15.03
CA PHE A 231 17.29 13.53 -15.71
C PHE A 231 18.51 12.83 -16.33
N ASP A 232 18.84 11.68 -15.80
CA ASP A 232 20.00 10.88 -16.20
C ASP A 232 19.53 9.57 -16.84
N SER A 233 19.33 9.62 -18.16
CA SER A 233 18.82 8.46 -18.91
C SER A 233 19.75 7.24 -18.85
N GLN A 234 21.08 7.47 -18.76
CA GLN A 234 22.02 6.35 -18.68
C GLN A 234 21.99 5.70 -17.30
N ALA A 235 21.95 6.49 -16.23
CA ALA A 235 21.81 5.96 -14.87
C ALA A 235 20.51 5.16 -14.69
N ILE A 236 19.41 5.57 -15.35
CA ILE A 236 18.16 4.80 -15.35
C ILE A 236 18.38 3.43 -16.02
N LEU A 237 18.97 3.40 -17.22
CA LEU A 237 19.20 2.14 -17.94
C LEU A 237 20.16 1.21 -17.18
N ASP A 238 21.19 1.76 -16.56
CA ASP A 238 22.13 1.00 -15.73
C ASP A 238 21.47 0.42 -14.47
N ALA A 239 20.57 1.18 -13.85
CA ALA A 239 19.78 0.69 -12.73
C ALA A 239 18.80 -0.40 -13.17
N LEU A 240 18.10 -0.21 -14.29
CA LEU A 240 17.17 -1.22 -14.83
C LEU A 240 17.89 -2.52 -15.23
N ALA A 241 19.13 -2.44 -15.69
CA ALA A 241 19.94 -3.63 -16.00
C ALA A 241 20.22 -4.48 -14.74
N LYS A 242 20.21 -3.87 -13.55
CA LYS A 242 20.38 -4.53 -12.24
C LYS A 242 19.03 -4.76 -11.51
N GLY A 243 17.95 -4.20 -12.04
CA GLY A 243 16.59 -4.34 -11.53
C GLY A 243 15.94 -5.67 -11.93
N PRO A 244 14.61 -5.78 -11.81
CA PRO A 244 13.87 -6.97 -12.22
C PRO A 244 14.07 -7.29 -13.70
N GLN A 245 14.39 -8.55 -14.01
CA GLN A 245 14.59 -9.05 -15.38
C GLN A 245 13.47 -10.01 -15.81
N SER A 246 12.62 -10.41 -14.88
CA SER A 246 11.48 -11.29 -15.12
C SER A 246 10.39 -11.05 -14.07
N ILE A 247 9.21 -11.63 -14.29
CA ILE A 247 8.11 -11.60 -13.32
C ILE A 247 8.47 -12.25 -11.97
N ASN A 248 9.44 -13.17 -11.95
CA ASN A 248 9.91 -13.82 -10.72
C ASN A 248 10.74 -12.89 -9.83
N ASP A 249 11.22 -11.78 -10.40
CA ASP A 249 11.98 -10.76 -9.68
C ASP A 249 11.09 -9.67 -9.06
N ASN A 250 9.78 -9.76 -9.25
CA ASN A 250 8.85 -8.80 -8.67
C ASN A 250 8.96 -8.81 -7.14
N MET A 251 8.96 -7.62 -6.54
CA MET A 251 8.74 -7.47 -5.11
C MET A 251 7.24 -7.49 -4.86
N VAL A 252 6.76 -8.62 -4.38
CA VAL A 252 5.32 -8.90 -4.21
C VAL A 252 5.05 -9.40 -2.81
N ILE A 253 4.10 -8.77 -2.15
CA ILE A 253 3.59 -9.21 -0.86
C ILE A 253 2.34 -10.04 -1.12
N TYR A 254 2.36 -11.29 -0.71
CA TYR A 254 1.22 -12.20 -0.84
C TYR A 254 0.35 -12.12 0.42
N HIS A 255 -0.95 -12.00 0.20
CA HIS A 255 -1.96 -12.01 1.24
C HIS A 255 -2.77 -13.29 1.18
N THR A 256 -3.30 -13.71 2.31
CA THR A 256 -4.17 -14.88 2.42
C THR A 256 -5.61 -14.41 2.66
N ASP A 257 -6.57 -15.32 2.60
CA ASP A 257 -7.95 -15.06 3.04
C ASP A 257 -8.20 -15.55 4.48
N ASN A 258 -7.12 -15.77 5.22
CA ASN A 258 -7.20 -16.21 6.60
C ASN A 258 -7.84 -15.12 7.47
N ASN A 259 -8.90 -15.49 8.14
CA ASN A 259 -9.71 -14.61 9.01
C ASN A 259 -9.14 -14.52 10.43
N SER A 260 -7.87 -14.81 10.63
CA SER A 260 -7.23 -14.62 11.93
C SER A 260 -7.13 -13.13 12.23
N THR A 261 -7.77 -12.70 13.29
CA THR A 261 -7.73 -11.31 13.73
C THR A 261 -6.47 -11.08 14.55
N THR A 262 -5.50 -10.41 13.97
CA THR A 262 -4.47 -9.74 14.75
C THR A 262 -4.82 -8.26 14.80
N HIS A 263 -4.68 -7.68 15.99
CA HIS A 263 -4.86 -6.25 16.17
C HIS A 263 -3.60 -5.53 15.74
N ASP A 264 -3.73 -4.48 14.97
CA ASP A 264 -2.63 -3.58 14.70
C ASP A 264 -2.44 -2.58 15.86
N VAL A 265 -1.28 -1.92 15.88
CA VAL A 265 -0.94 -0.96 16.93
C VAL A 265 -1.77 0.33 16.87
N LEU A 266 -2.49 0.57 15.78
CA LEU A 266 -3.40 1.71 15.66
C LEU A 266 -4.81 1.37 16.14
N GLY A 267 -5.04 0.17 16.64
CA GLY A 267 -6.32 -0.28 17.21
C GLY A 267 -7.37 -0.64 16.15
N TRP A 268 -6.97 -0.90 14.94
CA TRP A 268 -7.86 -1.36 13.88
C TRP A 268 -7.90 -2.88 13.88
N ASN A 269 -9.09 -3.46 14.01
CA ASN A 269 -9.30 -4.91 14.01
C ASN A 269 -9.24 -5.45 12.57
N GLU A 270 -8.06 -5.43 11.97
CA GLU A 270 -7.87 -5.87 10.60
C GLU A 270 -7.17 -7.23 10.57
N PRO A 271 -7.63 -8.17 9.75
CA PRO A 271 -6.89 -9.40 9.51
C PRO A 271 -5.58 -9.09 8.81
N VAL A 272 -4.45 -9.42 9.42
CA VAL A 272 -3.11 -9.09 8.88
C VAL A 272 -2.87 -9.75 7.53
N ASP A 273 -3.50 -10.89 7.31
CA ASP A 273 -3.31 -11.69 6.10
C ASP A 273 -4.10 -11.20 4.89
N TYR A 274 -5.04 -10.28 5.11
CA TYR A 274 -5.82 -9.74 4.00
C TYR A 274 -5.06 -8.65 3.25
N SER A 275 -5.38 -8.48 1.98
CA SER A 275 -4.94 -7.30 1.25
C SER A 275 -5.36 -6.04 2.00
N PRO A 276 -4.46 -5.08 2.25
CA PRO A 276 -4.79 -3.86 2.98
C PRO A 276 -5.99 -3.10 2.42
N LEU A 277 -6.17 -3.10 1.11
CA LEU A 277 -7.31 -2.44 0.47
C LEU A 277 -8.64 -3.17 0.71
N TYR A 278 -8.61 -4.47 0.93
CA TYR A 278 -9.81 -5.25 1.22
C TYR A 278 -10.17 -5.19 2.70
N SER A 279 -9.18 -5.28 3.57
CA SER A 279 -9.40 -5.43 5.02
C SER A 279 -9.92 -4.16 5.68
N VAL A 280 -9.73 -3.01 5.07
CA VAL A 280 -10.11 -1.75 5.70
C VAL A 280 -11.61 -1.57 5.73
N SER A 281 -12.16 -1.70 6.92
CA SER A 281 -13.59 -1.54 7.17
C SER A 281 -14.11 -0.19 6.68
N GLY A 282 -15.14 -0.23 5.85
CA GLY A 282 -15.76 0.95 5.26
C GLY A 282 -15.08 1.53 4.02
N MET A 283 -13.87 1.12 3.69
CA MET A 283 -13.23 1.54 2.44
C MET A 283 -13.73 0.76 1.23
N ASN A 284 -14.04 -0.50 1.43
CA ASN A 284 -14.53 -1.40 0.38
C ASN A 284 -16.00 -1.18 0.04
N ALA A 285 -16.67 -0.27 0.74
CA ALA A 285 -18.11 -0.07 0.56
C ALA A 285 -18.43 0.78 -0.66
N GLY A 286 -18.87 0.11 -1.69
CA GLY A 286 -19.51 0.77 -2.81
C GLY A 286 -18.55 1.49 -3.76
N TYR A 287 -17.33 0.99 -3.91
CA TYR A 287 -16.42 1.46 -4.93
C TYR A 287 -16.75 0.87 -6.29
N MET A 288 -16.63 1.69 -7.32
CA MET A 288 -16.93 1.34 -8.69
C MET A 288 -15.89 1.91 -9.64
N PRO A 289 -15.57 1.23 -10.74
CA PRO A 289 -14.77 1.83 -11.80
C PRO A 289 -15.51 3.02 -12.40
N THR A 290 -14.78 4.04 -12.79
CA THR A 290 -15.35 5.14 -13.57
C THR A 290 -15.44 4.75 -15.03
N LYS A 291 -16.21 5.52 -15.80
CA LYS A 291 -16.26 5.37 -17.26
C LYS A 291 -14.89 5.58 -17.89
N MET A 292 -14.08 6.46 -17.36
CA MET A 292 -12.71 6.71 -17.85
C MET A 292 -11.85 5.45 -17.76
N LEU A 293 -11.81 4.80 -16.60
CA LEU A 293 -11.07 3.54 -16.44
C LEU A 293 -11.63 2.44 -17.34
N PHE A 294 -12.96 2.32 -17.38
CA PHE A 294 -13.63 1.33 -18.21
C PHE A 294 -13.27 1.51 -19.69
N ASP A 295 -13.40 2.72 -20.22
CA ASP A 295 -13.12 3.03 -21.63
C ASP A 295 -11.63 2.82 -21.96
N ASN A 296 -10.73 3.24 -21.07
CA ASN A 296 -9.30 3.01 -21.27
C ASN A 296 -8.92 1.53 -21.35
N LEU A 297 -9.63 0.67 -20.61
CA LEU A 297 -9.37 -0.78 -20.63
C LEU A 297 -10.11 -1.52 -21.75
N THR A 298 -11.27 -1.04 -22.19
CA THR A 298 -12.11 -1.78 -23.15
C THR A 298 -12.12 -1.19 -24.55
N ASN A 299 -11.72 0.06 -24.69
CA ASN A 299 -11.72 0.79 -25.97
C ASN A 299 -10.73 1.96 -25.92
N PHE A 300 -9.46 1.66 -25.68
CA PHE A 300 -8.43 2.68 -25.50
C PHE A 300 -8.46 3.74 -26.60
N ALA A 301 -8.57 4.99 -26.19
CA ALA A 301 -8.65 6.17 -27.06
C ALA A 301 -9.69 6.09 -28.21
N GLY A 302 -10.67 5.21 -28.11
CA GLY A 302 -11.71 5.02 -29.14
C GLY A 302 -11.29 4.13 -30.30
N TYR A 303 -10.14 3.48 -30.24
CA TYR A 303 -9.63 2.64 -31.35
C TYR A 303 -10.19 1.21 -31.37
N GLY A 304 -11.11 0.86 -30.48
CA GLY A 304 -11.68 -0.49 -30.42
C GLY A 304 -10.72 -1.55 -29.85
N VAL A 305 -9.62 -1.13 -29.27
CA VAL A 305 -8.62 -2.03 -28.67
C VAL A 305 -8.95 -2.27 -27.20
N GLU A 306 -9.14 -3.53 -26.83
CA GLU A 306 -9.34 -3.94 -25.44
C GLU A 306 -8.01 -4.40 -24.83
N ASP A 307 -7.70 -3.88 -23.64
CA ASP A 307 -6.56 -4.34 -22.85
C ASP A 307 -6.84 -5.78 -22.36
N PRO A 308 -5.92 -6.73 -22.57
CA PRO A 308 -6.09 -8.12 -22.15
C PRO A 308 -6.24 -8.28 -20.63
N ARG A 309 -5.90 -7.25 -19.83
CA ARG A 309 -6.08 -7.22 -18.38
C ARG A 309 -7.47 -6.75 -17.95
N ALA A 310 -8.31 -6.28 -18.90
CA ALA A 310 -9.63 -5.73 -18.57
C ALA A 310 -10.46 -6.67 -17.69
N ASP A 311 -10.48 -7.97 -18.00
CA ASP A 311 -11.20 -8.98 -17.22
C ASP A 311 -10.61 -9.23 -15.80
N ARG A 312 -9.39 -8.77 -15.54
CA ARG A 312 -8.75 -8.88 -14.22
C ARG A 312 -8.90 -7.63 -13.38
N ILE A 313 -9.06 -6.49 -14.02
CA ILE A 313 -9.17 -5.17 -13.38
C ILE A 313 -10.63 -4.78 -13.19
N LEU A 314 -11.44 -4.94 -14.24
CA LEU A 314 -12.87 -4.60 -14.18
C LEU A 314 -13.66 -5.74 -13.54
N PRO A 315 -14.35 -5.48 -12.44
CA PRO A 315 -15.12 -6.51 -11.76
C PRO A 315 -16.35 -6.89 -12.56
N TRP A 316 -16.79 -8.13 -12.38
CA TRP A 316 -18.05 -8.66 -12.90
C TRP A 316 -19.11 -8.56 -11.84
N ALA A 317 -20.31 -8.17 -12.22
CA ALA A 317 -21.47 -8.09 -11.34
C ALA A 317 -22.51 -9.12 -11.75
N TYR A 318 -23.22 -9.67 -10.78
CA TYR A 318 -24.35 -10.56 -11.01
C TYR A 318 -25.63 -9.75 -11.12
N ASP A 319 -26.31 -9.86 -12.26
CA ASP A 319 -27.62 -9.26 -12.47
C ASP A 319 -28.70 -10.21 -11.95
N ALA A 320 -29.18 -9.96 -10.75
CA ALA A 320 -30.20 -10.78 -10.09
C ALA A 320 -31.58 -10.65 -10.77
N ASN A 321 -31.85 -9.51 -11.39
CA ASN A 321 -33.12 -9.19 -12.03
C ASN A 321 -32.89 -8.62 -13.43
N PRO A 322 -32.39 -9.43 -14.36
CA PRO A 322 -32.13 -8.95 -15.72
C PRO A 322 -33.43 -8.47 -16.36
N ARG A 323 -33.41 -7.30 -16.93
CA ARG A 323 -34.56 -6.78 -17.71
C ARG A 323 -34.77 -7.61 -18.98
N ALA A 324 -36.01 -7.76 -19.37
CA ALA A 324 -36.34 -8.44 -20.63
C ALA A 324 -35.61 -7.76 -21.79
N GLY A 325 -34.89 -8.53 -22.57
CA GLY A 325 -34.11 -8.03 -23.72
C GLY A 325 -32.73 -7.45 -23.33
N ALA A 326 -32.32 -7.51 -22.07
CA ALA A 326 -30.96 -7.12 -21.68
C ALA A 326 -29.92 -8.01 -22.40
N PRO A 327 -28.91 -7.43 -23.07
CA PRO A 327 -27.90 -8.23 -23.76
C PRO A 327 -27.10 -9.05 -22.77
N ALA A 328 -26.96 -10.35 -23.03
CA ALA A 328 -26.01 -11.18 -22.32
C ALA A 328 -24.59 -10.80 -22.76
N ASP A 329 -23.67 -10.77 -21.81
CA ASP A 329 -22.25 -10.64 -22.17
C ASP A 329 -21.82 -11.91 -22.91
N VAL A 330 -21.23 -11.74 -24.08
CA VAL A 330 -20.83 -12.85 -24.95
C VAL A 330 -19.73 -13.74 -24.34
N LYS A 331 -18.96 -13.23 -23.40
CA LYS A 331 -17.90 -14.00 -22.71
C LYS A 331 -18.43 -14.88 -21.59
N TRP A 332 -19.54 -14.52 -20.99
CA TRP A 332 -20.02 -15.14 -19.76
C TRP A 332 -21.50 -15.39 -19.84
N SER A 333 -21.90 -16.63 -19.80
CA SER A 333 -23.31 -17.02 -19.83
C SER A 333 -24.02 -16.70 -18.50
N GLY A 334 -25.33 -16.54 -18.55
CA GLY A 334 -26.18 -16.29 -17.40
C GLY A 334 -26.31 -14.81 -17.07
N ASN A 335 -26.52 -14.51 -15.79
CA ASN A 335 -26.77 -13.16 -15.29
C ASN A 335 -25.49 -12.40 -14.91
N TRP A 336 -24.33 -12.98 -15.21
CA TRP A 336 -23.05 -12.33 -14.97
C TRP A 336 -22.71 -11.40 -16.11
N ARG A 337 -22.36 -10.17 -15.78
CA ARG A 337 -21.97 -9.15 -16.74
C ARG A 337 -20.74 -8.41 -16.25
N ARG A 338 -19.92 -7.97 -17.21
CA ARG A 338 -18.86 -7.02 -16.92
C ARG A 338 -19.47 -5.71 -16.40
N SER A 339 -19.01 -5.23 -15.25
CA SER A 339 -19.41 -3.94 -14.71
C SER A 339 -19.10 -2.82 -15.70
N ARG A 340 -20.01 -1.88 -15.83
CA ARG A 340 -19.79 -0.63 -16.57
C ARG A 340 -19.15 0.41 -15.67
N GLY A 341 -18.40 1.31 -16.27
CA GLY A 341 -17.88 2.47 -15.58
C GLY A 341 -18.94 3.54 -15.34
N VAL A 342 -18.91 4.16 -14.19
CA VAL A 342 -19.80 5.28 -13.85
C VAL A 342 -19.35 6.52 -14.59
N ASP A 343 -20.28 7.17 -15.29
CA ASP A 343 -20.01 8.43 -15.96
C ASP A 343 -20.10 9.60 -14.96
N MET A 344 -18.94 10.14 -14.58
CA MET A 344 -18.85 11.23 -13.62
C MET A 344 -19.31 12.59 -14.17
N THR A 345 -19.52 12.68 -15.49
CA THR A 345 -19.94 13.93 -16.15
C THR A 345 -21.43 13.97 -16.47
N SER A 346 -22.12 12.84 -16.30
CA SER A 346 -23.55 12.70 -16.60
C SER A 346 -24.39 12.64 -15.32
N GLY A 347 -25.71 12.50 -15.50
CA GLY A 347 -26.64 12.24 -14.41
C GLY A 347 -26.41 10.92 -13.65
N ASP A 348 -25.49 10.08 -14.10
CA ASP A 348 -25.11 8.85 -13.41
C ASP A 348 -24.10 9.10 -12.29
N CYS A 349 -23.53 10.29 -12.20
CA CYS A 349 -22.59 10.62 -11.16
C CYS A 349 -23.20 10.42 -9.76
N PRO A 350 -22.55 9.67 -8.87
CA PRO A 350 -23.06 9.36 -7.53
C PRO A 350 -23.33 10.58 -6.64
N ILE A 351 -22.81 11.76 -6.99
CA ILE A 351 -23.02 13.02 -6.25
C ILE A 351 -24.51 13.38 -6.15
N PHE A 352 -25.30 12.99 -7.12
CA PHE A 352 -26.72 13.31 -7.13
C PHE A 352 -27.48 12.29 -6.29
N GLN A 353 -27.70 12.62 -5.02
CA GLN A 353 -28.61 11.84 -4.18
C GLN A 353 -30.00 11.78 -4.86
N GLY A 354 -30.44 10.57 -5.15
CA GLY A 354 -31.62 10.34 -5.99
C GLY A 354 -31.34 10.30 -7.47
N GLY A 355 -30.07 10.31 -7.88
CA GLY A 355 -29.66 10.05 -9.25
C GLY A 355 -30.09 8.68 -9.76
N PRO A 356 -29.88 8.41 -11.04
CA PRO A 356 -30.40 7.22 -11.73
C PRO A 356 -29.79 5.90 -11.27
N LEU A 357 -28.73 5.91 -10.48
CA LEU A 357 -28.10 4.70 -9.95
C LEU A 357 -28.77 4.27 -8.66
N ARG A 358 -29.35 3.07 -8.65
CA ARG A 358 -29.96 2.46 -7.49
C ARG A 358 -29.27 1.18 -7.09
N ALA A 359 -28.95 1.06 -5.82
CA ALA A 359 -28.46 -0.17 -5.24
C ALA A 359 -29.65 -1.12 -5.03
N ASN A 360 -29.59 -2.28 -5.63
CA ASN A 360 -30.53 -3.36 -5.43
C ASN A 360 -29.84 -4.50 -4.67
N PHE A 361 -30.56 -5.11 -3.77
CA PHE A 361 -30.08 -6.21 -2.96
C PHE A 361 -30.96 -7.43 -3.10
N SER A 362 -30.32 -8.58 -3.33
CA SER A 362 -30.97 -9.88 -3.27
C SER A 362 -30.27 -10.75 -2.25
N THR A 363 -31.03 -11.36 -1.33
CA THR A 363 -30.49 -12.29 -0.35
C THR A 363 -29.82 -13.50 -0.97
N THR A 364 -30.20 -13.84 -2.21
CA THR A 364 -29.64 -14.98 -2.97
C THR A 364 -28.43 -14.59 -3.76
N ASN A 365 -28.39 -13.37 -4.32
CA ASN A 365 -27.44 -12.99 -5.38
C ASN A 365 -26.57 -11.78 -5.04
N GLY A 366 -26.74 -11.18 -3.89
CA GLY A 366 -25.95 -10.05 -3.44
C GLY A 366 -26.41 -8.71 -4.00
N TRP A 367 -25.50 -7.74 -4.05
CA TRP A 367 -25.77 -6.40 -4.48
C TRP A 367 -25.48 -6.21 -5.98
N PHE A 368 -26.30 -5.40 -6.61
CA PHE A 368 -26.01 -4.85 -7.94
C PHE A 368 -26.58 -3.44 -8.04
N ILE A 369 -26.06 -2.64 -8.94
CA ILE A 369 -26.56 -1.30 -9.23
C ILE A 369 -27.04 -1.27 -10.67
N GLN A 370 -28.20 -0.72 -10.87
CA GLN A 370 -28.80 -0.43 -12.15
C GLN A 370 -29.08 1.06 -12.27
N SER A 371 -28.96 1.58 -13.49
CA SER A 371 -29.36 2.94 -13.81
C SER A 371 -30.86 3.01 -14.09
N ASP A 372 -31.53 4.01 -13.54
CA ASP A 372 -32.89 4.37 -13.96
C ASP A 372 -32.92 5.18 -15.26
N ASN A 373 -31.77 5.59 -15.78
CA ASN A 373 -31.66 6.24 -17.08
C ASN A 373 -32.05 5.25 -18.19
N PRO A 374 -33.10 5.54 -18.99
CA PRO A 374 -33.54 4.62 -20.07
C PRO A 374 -32.44 4.27 -21.06
N ALA A 375 -31.51 5.18 -21.34
CA ALA A 375 -30.39 4.93 -22.25
C ALA A 375 -29.39 3.90 -21.67
N ARG A 376 -29.41 3.68 -20.38
CA ARG A 376 -28.54 2.77 -19.65
C ARG A 376 -29.29 1.67 -18.90
N ALA A 377 -30.53 1.43 -19.32
CA ALA A 377 -31.42 0.47 -18.63
C ALA A 377 -30.84 -0.95 -18.53
N ASN A 378 -29.92 -1.31 -19.41
CA ASN A 378 -29.29 -2.62 -19.47
C ASN A 378 -27.88 -2.66 -18.89
N ASP A 379 -27.37 -1.51 -18.46
CA ASP A 379 -26.06 -1.46 -17.81
C ASP A 379 -26.19 -1.91 -16.35
N ILE A 380 -25.21 -2.64 -15.87
CA ILE A 380 -25.04 -2.96 -14.45
C ILE A 380 -23.68 -2.49 -13.99
N TYR A 381 -23.63 -2.10 -12.73
CA TYR A 381 -22.45 -1.55 -12.10
C TYR A 381 -22.04 -2.41 -10.92
N TYR A 382 -20.77 -2.70 -10.85
CA TYR A 382 -20.22 -3.39 -9.70
C TYR A 382 -20.29 -2.49 -8.47
N VAL A 383 -20.69 -3.08 -7.36
CA VAL A 383 -20.59 -2.49 -6.04
C VAL A 383 -19.91 -3.49 -5.15
N GLU A 384 -18.80 -3.13 -4.61
CA GLU A 384 -18.19 -3.90 -3.56
C GLU A 384 -19.00 -3.71 -2.27
N ALA A 385 -19.49 -4.80 -1.69
CA ALA A 385 -20.22 -4.73 -0.45
C ALA A 385 -19.29 -4.74 0.73
N THR A 386 -19.59 -3.85 1.61
CA THR A 386 -19.09 -3.97 2.97
C THR A 386 -19.95 -4.90 3.76
N SER A 387 -19.28 -5.67 4.56
CA SER A 387 -19.67 -6.15 5.88
C SER A 387 -21.06 -6.73 6.09
N SER A 388 -21.12 -7.50 7.07
CA SER A 388 -22.19 -8.15 7.83
C SER A 388 -23.62 -7.59 7.75
N SER A 389 -23.82 -6.32 7.50
CA SER A 389 -25.16 -5.72 7.45
C SER A 389 -25.89 -5.97 6.13
N LYS A 390 -25.24 -6.55 5.13
CA LYS A 390 -25.78 -6.55 3.78
C LYS A 390 -25.94 -7.95 3.15
N GLY A 391 -25.91 -8.99 3.94
CA GLY A 391 -26.14 -10.37 3.49
C GLY A 391 -25.05 -10.95 2.57
N TYR A 392 -24.10 -10.21 2.26
CA TYR A 392 -23.07 -10.34 1.28
C TYR A 392 -21.79 -10.90 1.89
N ALA A 393 -21.50 -10.57 3.15
CA ALA A 393 -20.51 -11.27 3.95
C ALA A 393 -20.83 -12.76 4.11
N ALA A 394 -22.09 -13.15 3.92
CA ALA A 394 -22.49 -14.57 3.93
C ALA A 394 -22.17 -15.29 2.61
N ASN A 395 -21.97 -14.56 1.52
CA ASN A 395 -21.60 -15.15 0.23
C ASN A 395 -20.84 -14.15 -0.67
N PRO A 396 -19.64 -13.75 -0.26
CA PRO A 396 -18.80 -12.82 -1.04
C PRO A 396 -18.49 -13.33 -2.43
N ASP A 397 -18.57 -14.66 -2.64
CA ASP A 397 -18.30 -15.30 -3.92
C ASP A 397 -19.27 -14.91 -5.02
N LEU A 398 -20.47 -14.48 -4.67
CA LEU A 398 -21.50 -14.21 -5.67
C LEU A 398 -21.21 -13.02 -6.56
N LEU A 399 -20.48 -12.03 -6.04
CA LEU A 399 -20.15 -10.86 -6.85
C LEU A 399 -18.98 -11.02 -7.77
N TYR A 400 -18.14 -11.90 -7.43
CA TYR A 400 -16.90 -12.09 -8.12
C TYR A 400 -16.93 -13.35 -9.00
N ARG A 401 -18.01 -14.12 -8.94
CA ARG A 401 -18.14 -15.32 -9.75
C ARG A 401 -18.23 -14.99 -11.23
N ARG A 402 -17.40 -15.65 -11.98
CA ARG A 402 -17.65 -15.83 -13.41
C ARG A 402 -18.72 -16.88 -13.59
N ALA A 403 -19.75 -16.57 -14.39
CA ALA A 403 -20.79 -17.54 -14.72
C ALA A 403 -20.17 -18.86 -15.20
N GLY A 404 -20.62 -19.97 -14.62
CA GLY A 404 -20.16 -21.32 -14.98
C GLY A 404 -18.84 -21.79 -14.39
N LYS A 405 -18.18 -21.01 -13.52
CA LYS A 405 -17.06 -21.49 -12.74
C LYS A 405 -17.47 -21.77 -11.29
N THR A 406 -17.22 -22.99 -10.86
CA THR A 406 -17.30 -23.35 -9.45
C THR A 406 -16.16 -22.70 -8.71
N VAL A 407 -16.48 -21.91 -7.72
CA VAL A 407 -15.49 -21.46 -6.74
C VAL A 407 -15.29 -22.63 -5.79
N ASP A 408 -14.08 -23.04 -5.61
CA ASP A 408 -13.67 -24.21 -4.82
C ASP A 408 -13.74 -24.03 -3.31
N GLY A 409 -14.66 -23.17 -2.83
CA GLY A 409 -14.81 -22.84 -1.40
C GLY A 409 -13.84 -21.76 -0.93
N SER A 410 -12.89 -21.32 -1.75
CA SER A 410 -12.08 -20.14 -1.49
C SER A 410 -12.87 -18.88 -1.87
N ARG A 411 -12.65 -17.81 -1.13
CA ARG A 411 -13.19 -16.47 -1.46
C ARG A 411 -12.57 -15.89 -2.73
N GLU A 412 -11.74 -16.64 -3.41
CA GLU A 412 -11.10 -16.25 -4.66
C GLU A 412 -12.12 -16.16 -5.78
N SER A 413 -12.60 -15.01 -5.94
CA SER A 413 -13.60 -14.65 -6.90
C SER A 413 -13.00 -14.03 -8.15
N GLY A 414 -13.80 -13.91 -9.14
CA GLY A 414 -13.53 -13.70 -10.55
C GLY A 414 -12.57 -12.64 -11.01
N THR A 415 -12.20 -11.64 -10.23
CA THR A 415 -11.22 -10.64 -10.65
C THR A 415 -9.97 -10.69 -9.77
N PHE A 416 -8.82 -10.64 -10.41
CA PHE A 416 -7.54 -10.80 -9.73
C PHE A 416 -7.31 -9.74 -8.64
N TYR A 417 -7.71 -8.49 -8.89
CA TYR A 417 -7.44 -7.36 -8.00
C TYR A 417 -8.53 -7.09 -6.95
N THR A 418 -9.68 -7.73 -7.04
CA THR A 418 -10.80 -7.50 -6.11
C THR A 418 -10.98 -8.61 -5.08
N ARG A 419 -10.11 -9.58 -5.04
CA ARG A 419 -10.16 -10.67 -4.07
C ARG A 419 -9.40 -10.33 -2.79
N VAL A 420 -9.77 -10.97 -1.70
CA VAL A 420 -9.19 -10.80 -0.35
C VAL A 420 -7.69 -11.05 -0.35
N SER A 421 -7.25 -12.08 -1.08
CA SER A 421 -5.86 -12.47 -1.22
C SER A 421 -5.11 -11.75 -2.35
N SER A 422 -5.64 -10.63 -2.84
CA SER A 422 -4.99 -9.86 -3.91
C SER A 422 -3.59 -9.42 -3.49
N PRO A 423 -2.55 -9.78 -4.25
CA PRO A 423 -1.18 -9.44 -3.86
C PRO A 423 -0.90 -7.94 -4.00
N THR A 424 -0.03 -7.43 -3.15
CA THR A 424 0.49 -6.07 -3.25
C THR A 424 1.81 -6.05 -4.02
N TYR A 425 1.86 -5.30 -5.10
CA TYR A 425 3.06 -5.11 -5.89
C TYR A 425 3.81 -3.85 -5.42
N MET A 426 4.97 -4.04 -4.81
CA MET A 426 5.87 -2.96 -4.41
C MET A 426 6.75 -2.49 -5.57
N GLY A 427 7.01 -3.38 -6.51
CA GLY A 427 7.72 -3.13 -7.75
C GLY A 427 7.65 -4.33 -8.68
N SER A 428 7.58 -4.10 -9.98
CA SER A 428 7.39 -5.16 -10.96
C SER A 428 8.30 -5.05 -12.17
N TYR A 429 8.55 -6.18 -12.82
CA TYR A 429 9.23 -6.23 -14.11
C TYR A 429 8.48 -5.44 -15.19
N ALA A 430 7.16 -5.47 -15.16
CA ALA A 430 6.35 -4.66 -16.09
C ALA A 430 6.64 -3.15 -15.93
N GLU A 431 6.75 -2.65 -14.70
CA GLU A 431 7.15 -1.28 -14.45
C GLU A 431 8.54 -0.97 -14.99
N ALA A 432 9.51 -1.88 -14.77
CA ALA A 432 10.86 -1.74 -15.32
C ALA A 432 10.83 -1.62 -16.85
N CYS A 433 10.03 -2.44 -17.52
CA CYS A 433 9.85 -2.37 -18.98
C CYS A 433 9.26 -1.04 -19.43
N PHE A 434 8.23 -0.52 -18.74
CA PHE A 434 7.62 0.77 -19.09
C PHE A 434 8.58 1.94 -18.86
N ILE A 435 9.33 1.97 -17.76
CA ILE A 435 10.36 3.00 -17.54
C ILE A 435 11.42 2.94 -18.64
N LYS A 436 11.88 1.73 -18.99
CA LYS A 436 12.84 1.55 -20.07
C LYS A 436 12.32 2.06 -21.41
N ALA A 437 11.07 1.71 -21.75
CA ALA A 437 10.43 2.17 -22.97
C ALA A 437 10.33 3.71 -23.04
N GLU A 438 9.93 4.35 -21.95
CA GLU A 438 9.84 5.81 -21.86
C GLU A 438 11.21 6.46 -22.04
N VAL A 439 12.24 5.95 -21.38
CA VAL A 439 13.61 6.47 -21.50
C VAL A 439 14.16 6.32 -22.92
N LEU A 440 13.98 5.16 -23.55
CA LEU A 440 14.44 4.92 -24.93
C LEU A 440 13.69 5.81 -25.92
N PHE A 441 12.38 5.96 -25.76
CA PHE A 441 11.58 6.88 -26.57
C PHE A 441 12.09 8.33 -26.48
N ASN A 442 12.36 8.81 -25.26
CA ASN A 442 12.89 10.15 -25.03
C ASN A 442 14.30 10.34 -25.59
N LYS A 443 15.12 9.27 -25.69
CA LYS A 443 16.42 9.27 -26.38
C LYS A 443 16.30 9.23 -27.91
N GLY A 444 15.11 9.10 -28.46
CA GLY A 444 14.86 8.97 -29.91
C GLY A 444 14.97 7.55 -30.43
N ASP A 445 15.26 6.56 -29.59
CA ASP A 445 15.27 5.14 -29.96
C ASP A 445 13.85 4.57 -29.86
N LYS A 446 13.06 4.88 -30.89
CA LYS A 446 11.67 4.41 -30.96
C LYS A 446 11.59 2.89 -31.14
N SER A 447 12.54 2.30 -31.86
CA SER A 447 12.56 0.84 -32.10
C SER A 447 12.84 0.07 -30.82
N GLY A 448 13.76 0.55 -29.99
CA GLY A 448 14.07 -0.06 -28.72
C GLY A 448 13.00 0.16 -27.64
N ALA A 449 12.14 1.18 -27.83
CA ALA A 449 11.04 1.48 -26.91
C ALA A 449 9.82 0.53 -27.08
N PHE A 450 9.66 -0.06 -28.26
CA PHE A 450 8.61 -1.04 -28.58
C PHE A 450 9.14 -2.47 -28.46
#